data_3ba460f0b7dbb0f3083c84db50166df2
#
_entry.id   3ba460f0b7dbb0f3083c84db50166df2
#
_cell.length_a   1.000
_cell.length_b   1.000
_cell.length_c   1.000
_cell.angle_alpha   90.00
_cell.angle_beta   90.00
_cell.angle_gamma   90.00
#
_symmetry.space_group_name_H-M   'P 1'
#
loop_
_entity.id
_entity.type
_entity.pdbx_description
1 polymer ?
#
loop_
_entity_poly.entity_id
_entity_poly.type
_entity_poly.pdbx_seq_one_letter_code
_entity_poly.pdbx_strand_id
1 'polypeptide(L)'
;MVQTSTAIASGTNTPAGAPGILLYTRIRKSPFYYASRHPKPLLYSVYNHTYHPRLYGDPVEEYWQLLNGVTLWDVGVEKQVEITGPDAFTFTNMLVPRDLTKCKVGQCKYVFITSQEGGILNDPVLLRLGENHFWLSLADSDVLLWAKGVACHAGLNVTIREADVAPVQVQGPKSKEVMVDLFGESILEVPYYYLAHKELNGMDVVVSRTGYTSELGYEIYVKDASKNAPQLWDTVFEAGQPHGLTVIGPCHIRRIEGGILAHGADMWYDTNPFEVGMGYEWMVDLDQEADFIGKEALRRIKAEGIRRKLVGVEIGGAQLGSYIDNAMIDFFPVYAHGKSEPIGQVTSACYSPRLQKNIGYAMVPIEHAELGTELEVVTPPSGRVPAVVVRKPFVDPEKEIPKH
;
A
#
# COMPACT_ATOMS: atom_id res chain seq x y z
N MET A 1 -22.04 17.83 -32.23
CA MET A 1 -21.30 16.61 -32.64
C MET A 1 -20.15 16.46 -31.65
N VAL A 2 -20.31 15.53 -30.71
CA VAL A 2 -19.25 15.19 -29.75
C VAL A 2 -18.29 14.25 -30.48
N GLN A 3 -17.10 14.74 -30.79
CA GLN A 3 -16.03 13.87 -31.27
C GLN A 3 -15.65 12.89 -30.14
N THR A 4 -16.07 11.65 -30.27
CA THR A 4 -15.55 10.53 -29.52
C THR A 4 -14.11 10.30 -29.97
N SER A 5 -13.14 10.78 -29.22
CA SER A 5 -11.74 10.42 -29.40
C SER A 5 -11.55 8.97 -28.98
N THR A 6 -11.71 8.07 -29.93
CA THR A 6 -11.26 6.67 -29.83
C THR A 6 -9.82 6.60 -30.31
N ALA A 7 -8.88 6.75 -29.40
CA ALA A 7 -7.52 6.25 -29.60
C ALA A 7 -6.91 6.06 -28.22
N ILE A 8 -7.24 4.96 -27.56
CA ILE A 8 -6.34 4.34 -26.61
C ILE A 8 -5.31 3.62 -27.47
N ALA A 9 -4.04 4.00 -27.27
CA ALA A 9 -2.92 3.49 -28.05
C ALA A 9 -2.91 1.96 -28.12
N SER A 10 -2.67 1.46 -29.29
CA SER A 10 -2.41 0.06 -29.62
C SER A 10 -1.31 -0.50 -28.71
N GLY A 11 -1.71 -1.38 -27.81
CA GLY A 11 -0.82 -2.07 -26.86
C GLY A 11 -1.53 -2.65 -25.66
N THR A 12 -2.78 -2.31 -25.42
CA THR A 12 -3.59 -2.95 -24.39
C THR A 12 -4.38 -4.08 -25.01
N ASN A 13 -4.23 -5.31 -24.52
CA ASN A 13 -5.07 -6.47 -24.85
C ASN A 13 -6.49 -6.31 -24.25
N THR A 14 -7.04 -5.10 -24.27
CA THR A 14 -8.46 -4.92 -23.96
C THR A 14 -9.25 -5.57 -25.07
N PRO A 15 -10.09 -6.58 -24.81
CA PRO A 15 -10.89 -7.21 -25.82
C PRO A 15 -11.70 -6.15 -26.58
N ALA A 16 -11.71 -6.22 -27.91
CA ALA A 16 -12.52 -5.33 -28.72
C ALA A 16 -13.98 -5.45 -28.28
N GLY A 17 -14.56 -4.32 -27.79
CA GLY A 17 -15.93 -4.29 -27.29
C GLY A 17 -16.07 -4.42 -25.77
N ALA A 18 -14.98 -4.40 -24.99
CA ALA A 18 -15.09 -4.28 -23.53
C ALA A 18 -15.82 -2.98 -23.15
N PRO A 19 -16.77 -3.03 -22.18
CA PRO A 19 -17.51 -1.85 -21.74
C PRO A 19 -16.55 -0.82 -21.11
N GLY A 20 -16.73 0.45 -21.46
CA GLY A 20 -16.03 1.55 -20.82
C GLY A 20 -16.55 1.79 -19.39
N ILE A 21 -15.69 2.26 -18.50
CA ILE A 21 -16.08 2.69 -17.15
C ILE A 21 -16.34 4.19 -17.16
N LEU A 22 -17.57 4.60 -16.79
CA LEU A 22 -17.92 5.99 -16.61
C LEU A 22 -17.59 6.41 -15.17
N LEU A 23 -16.63 7.32 -15.03
CA LEU A 23 -16.29 7.95 -13.75
C LEU A 23 -17.07 9.25 -13.59
N TYR A 24 -17.76 9.38 -12.44
CA TYR A 24 -18.55 10.56 -12.13
C TYR A 24 -17.69 11.68 -11.51
N THR A 25 -18.23 12.90 -11.52
CA THR A 25 -17.58 14.11 -10.95
C THR A 25 -17.27 14.03 -9.46
N ARG A 26 -17.90 13.09 -8.73
CA ARG A 26 -17.62 12.81 -7.31
C ARG A 26 -16.25 12.15 -7.06
N ILE A 27 -15.56 11.69 -8.09
CA ILE A 27 -14.17 11.24 -7.95
C ILE A 27 -13.31 12.48 -7.81
N ARG A 28 -12.59 12.56 -6.70
CA ARG A 28 -11.71 13.68 -6.38
C ARG A 28 -10.43 13.65 -7.21
N LYS A 29 -9.77 14.79 -7.27
CA LYS A 29 -8.40 14.90 -7.77
C LYS A 29 -7.46 14.98 -6.57
N SER A 30 -6.29 14.35 -6.65
CA SER A 30 -5.25 14.56 -5.63
C SER A 30 -4.82 16.03 -5.66
N PRO A 31 -4.28 16.60 -4.58
CA PRO A 31 -3.71 17.95 -4.61
C PRO A 31 -2.61 18.12 -5.66
N PHE A 32 -1.92 17.01 -6.03
CA PHE A 32 -0.87 16.98 -7.07
C PHE A 32 -1.40 16.72 -8.48
N TYR A 33 -2.68 16.44 -8.68
CA TYR A 33 -3.26 15.96 -9.93
C TYR A 33 -2.82 16.71 -11.19
N TYR A 34 -2.73 18.03 -11.13
CA TYR A 34 -2.33 18.84 -12.29
C TYR A 34 -0.82 18.89 -12.49
N ALA A 35 -0.04 18.90 -11.41
CA ALA A 35 1.42 18.88 -11.44
C ALA A 35 1.95 17.50 -11.87
N SER A 36 1.39 16.41 -11.33
CA SER A 36 1.79 15.02 -11.62
C SER A 36 1.43 14.55 -13.05
N ARG A 37 0.81 15.40 -13.87
CA ARG A 37 0.49 15.08 -15.27
C ARG A 37 1.61 15.37 -16.26
N HIS A 38 2.78 15.74 -15.81
CA HIS A 38 3.96 15.95 -16.64
C HIS A 38 5.14 15.14 -16.09
N PRO A 39 5.47 13.97 -16.72
CA PRO A 39 4.87 13.37 -17.92
C PRO A 39 3.41 12.98 -17.73
N LYS A 40 2.67 12.79 -18.85
CA LYS A 40 1.26 12.44 -18.80
C LYS A 40 1.07 10.97 -18.39
N PRO A 41 0.28 10.67 -17.34
CA PRO A 41 -0.04 9.29 -16.99
C PRO A 41 -0.78 8.57 -18.12
N LEU A 42 -0.45 7.31 -18.31
CA LEU A 42 -1.12 6.41 -19.25
C LEU A 42 -2.38 5.78 -18.64
N LEU A 43 -2.37 5.56 -17.32
CA LEU A 43 -3.44 4.88 -16.62
C LEU A 43 -3.72 5.54 -15.26
N TYR A 44 -5.00 5.60 -14.93
CA TYR A 44 -5.50 5.97 -13.61
C TYR A 44 -6.34 4.84 -13.02
N SER A 45 -6.29 4.68 -11.72
CA SER A 45 -7.29 3.97 -10.93
C SER A 45 -8.03 4.95 -10.02
N VAL A 46 -9.00 4.44 -9.28
CA VAL A 46 -9.63 5.17 -8.15
C VAL A 46 -9.12 4.57 -6.85
N TYR A 47 -8.69 5.41 -5.94
CA TYR A 47 -8.20 5.05 -4.62
C TYR A 47 -8.64 6.11 -3.61
N ASN A 48 -9.29 5.73 -2.51
CA ASN A 48 -9.91 6.67 -1.56
C ASN A 48 -10.75 7.76 -2.27
N HIS A 49 -11.62 7.32 -3.20
CA HIS A 49 -12.48 8.20 -4.03
C HIS A 49 -11.72 9.26 -4.82
N THR A 50 -10.45 9.02 -5.16
CA THR A 50 -9.55 9.99 -5.80
C THR A 50 -8.87 9.34 -7.01
N TYR A 51 -8.67 10.11 -8.09
CA TYR A 51 -7.86 9.66 -9.23
C TYR A 51 -6.43 9.39 -8.78
N HIS A 52 -5.96 8.18 -9.01
CA HIS A 52 -4.62 7.73 -8.70
C HIS A 52 -3.86 7.39 -9.98
N PRO A 53 -2.79 8.12 -10.33
CA PRO A 53 -1.97 7.75 -11.48
C PRO A 53 -1.27 6.42 -11.19
N ARG A 54 -1.44 5.47 -12.12
CA ARG A 54 -0.94 4.09 -11.92
C ARG A 54 0.23 3.75 -12.79
N LEU A 55 0.42 4.48 -13.88
CA LEU A 55 1.44 4.19 -14.87
C LEU A 55 1.71 5.40 -15.75
N TYR A 56 2.98 5.61 -16.07
CA TYR A 56 3.44 6.69 -16.96
C TYR A 56 4.15 6.14 -18.21
N GLY A 57 4.73 4.93 -18.14
CA GLY A 57 5.47 4.30 -19.21
C GLY A 57 5.28 2.77 -19.23
N ASP A 58 6.31 2.05 -19.63
CA ASP A 58 6.35 0.60 -19.52
C ASP A 58 6.54 0.18 -18.05
N PRO A 59 5.71 -0.74 -17.51
CA PRO A 59 5.78 -1.13 -16.09
C PRO A 59 7.12 -1.79 -15.70
N VAL A 60 7.80 -2.45 -16.65
CA VAL A 60 9.10 -3.08 -16.40
C VAL A 60 10.21 -2.02 -16.40
N GLU A 61 10.09 -1.02 -17.27
CA GLU A 61 11.00 0.14 -17.24
C GLU A 61 10.85 0.93 -15.94
N GLU A 62 9.60 1.24 -15.51
CA GLU A 62 9.32 1.89 -14.22
C GLU A 62 9.88 1.07 -13.04
N TYR A 63 9.74 -0.25 -13.08
CA TYR A 63 10.32 -1.15 -12.08
C TYR A 63 11.85 -1.01 -12.00
N TRP A 64 12.56 -1.01 -13.13
CA TRP A 64 14.02 -0.87 -13.12
C TRP A 64 14.47 0.53 -12.74
N GLN A 65 13.71 1.58 -13.07
CA GLN A 65 13.96 2.94 -12.59
C GLN A 65 13.89 3.02 -11.06
N LEU A 66 12.89 2.39 -10.47
CA LEU A 66 12.76 2.32 -9.01
C LEU A 66 13.95 1.60 -8.35
N LEU A 67 14.43 0.49 -8.94
CA LEU A 67 15.49 -0.32 -8.35
C LEU A 67 16.90 0.28 -8.50
N ASN A 68 17.12 1.09 -9.53
CA ASN A 68 18.46 1.56 -9.88
C ASN A 68 18.63 3.09 -9.75
N GLY A 69 17.55 3.81 -9.55
CA GLY A 69 17.52 5.27 -9.56
C GLY A 69 16.78 5.89 -8.39
N VAL A 70 16.04 6.94 -8.70
CA VAL A 70 15.07 7.57 -7.79
C VAL A 70 13.81 7.90 -8.55
N THR A 71 12.68 7.70 -7.88
CA THR A 71 11.35 7.90 -8.47
C THR A 71 10.49 8.81 -7.60
N LEU A 72 9.62 9.59 -8.23
CA LEU A 72 8.62 10.45 -7.58
C LEU A 72 7.22 9.94 -7.89
N TRP A 73 6.39 9.81 -6.86
CA TRP A 73 5.03 9.28 -6.96
C TRP A 73 4.01 10.25 -6.38
N ASP A 74 2.91 10.48 -7.11
CA ASP A 74 1.71 11.13 -6.55
C ASP A 74 0.93 10.10 -5.73
N VAL A 75 1.11 10.12 -4.43
CA VAL A 75 0.35 9.32 -3.47
C VAL A 75 -0.59 10.18 -2.60
N GLY A 76 -0.95 11.37 -3.08
CA GLY A 76 -1.96 12.25 -2.45
C GLY A 76 -3.36 11.64 -2.37
N VAL A 77 -3.52 10.40 -2.83
CA VAL A 77 -4.69 9.55 -2.64
C VAL A 77 -4.72 8.87 -1.27
N GLU A 78 -3.58 8.73 -0.60
CA GLU A 78 -3.49 8.30 0.79
C GLU A 78 -3.99 9.42 1.69
N LYS A 79 -5.26 9.34 2.07
CA LYS A 79 -5.87 10.36 2.90
C LYS A 79 -5.41 10.22 4.34
N GLN A 80 -5.01 11.33 4.95
CA GLN A 80 -4.61 11.34 6.35
C GLN A 80 -5.85 11.57 7.23
N VAL A 81 -6.25 10.52 7.96
CA VAL A 81 -7.19 10.70 9.07
C VAL A 81 -6.43 11.21 10.26
N GLU A 82 -6.70 12.46 10.62
CA GLU A 82 -6.10 13.12 11.78
C GLU A 82 -6.95 12.89 13.01
N ILE A 83 -6.32 12.47 14.10
CA ILE A 83 -6.92 12.24 15.41
C ILE A 83 -6.17 13.10 16.43
N THR A 84 -6.89 14.04 17.06
CA THR A 84 -6.35 14.96 18.07
C THR A 84 -7.32 15.08 19.25
N GLY A 85 -6.86 15.67 20.34
CA GLY A 85 -7.66 15.90 21.55
C GLY A 85 -7.07 15.20 22.77
N PRO A 86 -7.59 15.49 23.97
CA PRO A 86 -7.04 14.94 25.23
C PRO A 86 -6.96 13.42 25.25
N ASP A 87 -7.93 12.74 24.62
CA ASP A 87 -8.05 11.28 24.60
C ASP A 87 -7.59 10.64 23.29
N ALA A 88 -6.88 11.40 22.43
CA ALA A 88 -6.50 10.91 21.09
C ALA A 88 -5.60 9.66 21.13
N PHE A 89 -4.71 9.56 22.11
CA PHE A 89 -3.88 8.35 22.29
C PHE A 89 -4.75 7.14 22.60
N THR A 90 -5.62 7.24 23.60
CA THR A 90 -6.51 6.16 24.02
C THR A 90 -7.41 5.71 22.88
N PHE A 91 -8.00 6.67 22.18
CA PHE A 91 -8.86 6.40 21.03
C PHE A 91 -8.09 5.71 19.88
N THR A 92 -6.91 6.21 19.53
CA THR A 92 -6.12 5.62 18.43
C THR A 92 -5.66 4.21 18.78
N ASN A 93 -5.24 3.98 20.04
CA ASN A 93 -4.85 2.64 20.51
C ASN A 93 -6.03 1.66 20.50
N MET A 94 -7.26 2.14 20.76
CA MET A 94 -8.48 1.32 20.69
C MET A 94 -8.81 0.85 19.26
N LEU A 95 -8.42 1.60 18.22
CA LEU A 95 -8.68 1.24 16.83
C LEU A 95 -7.79 0.12 16.29
N VAL A 96 -6.64 -0.13 16.93
CA VAL A 96 -5.57 -0.98 16.37
C VAL A 96 -5.16 -2.09 17.34
N PRO A 97 -4.87 -3.31 16.86
CA PRO A 97 -4.42 -4.42 17.70
C PRO A 97 -2.96 -4.28 18.17
N ARG A 98 -2.23 -3.33 17.62
CA ARG A 98 -0.85 -3.04 17.98
C ARG A 98 -0.79 -2.14 19.20
N ASP A 99 -0.01 -2.49 20.22
CA ASP A 99 0.20 -1.68 21.41
C ASP A 99 0.97 -0.38 21.09
N LEU A 100 0.26 0.76 21.10
CA LEU A 100 0.83 2.06 20.80
C LEU A 100 1.60 2.69 21.98
N THR A 101 1.58 2.09 23.18
CA THR A 101 2.47 2.52 24.27
C THR A 101 3.94 2.36 23.89
N LYS A 102 4.23 1.40 23.00
CA LYS A 102 5.55 1.12 22.41
C LYS A 102 5.90 2.02 21.20
N CYS A 103 5.02 2.93 20.80
CA CYS A 103 5.23 3.88 19.71
C CYS A 103 5.61 5.26 20.28
N LYS A 104 6.81 5.73 20.02
CA LYS A 104 7.27 7.06 20.49
C LYS A 104 6.71 8.19 19.66
N VAL A 105 6.63 9.40 20.19
CA VAL A 105 6.42 10.62 19.38
C VAL A 105 7.55 10.72 18.36
N GLY A 106 7.22 11.08 17.12
CA GLY A 106 8.16 11.08 16.01
C GLY A 106 8.37 9.71 15.36
N GLN A 107 7.61 8.68 15.76
CA GLN A 107 7.71 7.34 15.18
C GLN A 107 6.50 7.02 14.31
N CYS A 108 6.74 6.26 13.24
CA CYS A 108 5.71 5.66 12.39
C CYS A 108 5.53 4.19 12.72
N LYS A 109 4.34 3.64 12.48
CA LYS A 109 4.04 2.22 12.60
C LYS A 109 3.10 1.78 11.49
N TYR A 110 3.42 0.66 10.85
CA TYR A 110 2.41 -0.07 10.08
C TYR A 110 1.46 -0.75 11.06
N VAL A 111 0.17 -0.52 10.94
CA VAL A 111 -0.86 -1.05 11.84
C VAL A 111 -2.03 -1.59 11.03
N PHE A 112 -2.82 -2.49 11.63
CA PHE A 112 -4.15 -2.82 11.14
C PHE A 112 -5.20 -2.02 11.90
N ILE A 113 -6.30 -1.68 11.23
CA ILE A 113 -7.54 -1.29 11.87
C ILE A 113 -8.47 -2.49 11.77
N THR A 114 -8.99 -2.95 12.90
CA THR A 114 -9.79 -4.17 12.96
C THR A 114 -11.25 -3.92 13.28
N SER A 115 -12.15 -4.77 12.73
CA SER A 115 -13.55 -4.83 13.11
C SER A 115 -13.73 -5.59 14.42
N GLN A 116 -14.95 -5.60 14.95
CA GLN A 116 -15.31 -6.40 16.14
C GLN A 116 -15.10 -7.91 15.92
N GLU A 117 -15.25 -8.37 14.68
CA GLU A 117 -15.03 -9.76 14.27
C GLU A 117 -13.54 -10.10 14.08
N GLY A 118 -12.66 -9.12 14.17
CA GLY A 118 -11.21 -9.26 13.96
C GLY A 118 -10.77 -9.16 12.50
N GLY A 119 -11.68 -8.78 11.59
CA GLY A 119 -11.36 -8.54 10.18
C GLY A 119 -10.59 -7.23 9.97
N ILE A 120 -9.79 -7.15 8.90
CA ILE A 120 -8.94 -6.00 8.58
C ILE A 120 -9.76 -4.98 7.78
N LEU A 121 -10.05 -3.84 8.39
CA LEU A 121 -10.76 -2.74 7.73
C LEU A 121 -9.83 -1.83 6.93
N ASN A 122 -8.58 -1.72 7.34
CA ASN A 122 -7.51 -0.95 6.68
C ASN A 122 -6.15 -1.33 7.28
N ASP A 123 -5.07 -0.96 6.58
CA ASP A 123 -3.70 -1.22 6.98
C ASP A 123 -2.80 0.03 6.84
N PRO A 124 -3.14 1.13 7.55
CA PRO A 124 -2.45 2.40 7.38
C PRO A 124 -1.02 2.37 7.93
N VAL A 125 -0.23 3.33 7.46
CA VAL A 125 0.91 3.82 8.22
C VAL A 125 0.40 4.84 9.24
N LEU A 126 0.57 4.56 10.52
CA LEU A 126 0.30 5.48 11.61
C LEU A 126 1.53 6.35 11.84
N LEU A 127 1.36 7.68 11.87
CA LEU A 127 2.38 8.66 12.23
C LEU A 127 2.01 9.29 13.57
N ARG A 128 2.86 9.12 14.60
CA ARG A 128 2.67 9.77 15.90
C ARG A 128 3.39 11.12 15.92
N LEU A 129 2.65 12.19 15.62
CA LEU A 129 3.18 13.55 15.48
C LEU A 129 3.40 14.25 16.85
N GLY A 130 2.64 13.83 17.86
CA GLY A 130 2.69 14.37 19.20
C GLY A 130 2.09 13.39 20.21
N GLU A 131 2.05 13.77 21.49
CA GLU A 131 1.50 12.94 22.56
C GLU A 131 0.04 12.52 22.24
N ASN A 132 -0.77 13.47 21.79
CA ASN A 132 -2.17 13.31 21.45
C ASN A 132 -2.46 13.80 20.01
N HIS A 133 -1.56 13.51 19.08
CA HIS A 133 -1.70 13.90 17.68
C HIS A 133 -1.20 12.78 16.77
N PHE A 134 -2.13 12.22 15.98
CA PHE A 134 -1.87 11.09 15.10
C PHE A 134 -2.40 11.37 13.70
N TRP A 135 -1.68 10.89 12.69
CA TRP A 135 -2.19 10.69 11.34
C TRP A 135 -2.22 9.20 11.03
N LEU A 136 -3.30 8.78 10.38
CA LEU A 136 -3.40 7.47 9.73
C LEU A 136 -3.35 7.73 8.22
N SER A 137 -2.26 7.35 7.56
CA SER A 137 -2.10 7.41 6.10
C SER A 137 -2.71 6.15 5.51
N LEU A 138 -3.87 6.31 4.85
CA LEU A 138 -4.80 5.20 4.61
C LEU A 138 -4.50 4.39 3.36
N ALA A 139 -4.73 3.08 3.45
CA ALA A 139 -5.11 2.27 2.30
C ALA A 139 -6.54 2.57 1.83
N ASP A 140 -7.01 1.92 0.78
CA ASP A 140 -8.29 2.21 0.11
C ASP A 140 -9.51 1.72 0.92
N SER A 141 -9.94 2.51 1.91
CA SER A 141 -11.24 2.32 2.59
C SER A 141 -11.68 3.54 3.42
N ASP A 142 -12.94 3.56 3.84
CA ASP A 142 -13.60 4.67 4.53
C ASP A 142 -13.29 4.77 6.03
N VAL A 143 -12.03 4.75 6.43
CA VAL A 143 -11.58 4.81 7.83
C VAL A 143 -12.05 6.07 8.55
N LEU A 144 -12.16 7.21 7.85
CA LEU A 144 -12.69 8.43 8.45
C LEU A 144 -14.09 8.23 9.02
N LEU A 145 -14.97 7.57 8.26
CA LEU A 145 -16.33 7.29 8.68
C LEU A 145 -16.39 6.26 9.81
N TRP A 146 -15.53 5.23 9.70
CA TRP A 146 -15.39 4.23 10.77
C TRP A 146 -14.96 4.87 12.09
N ALA A 147 -13.86 5.65 12.09
CA ALA A 147 -13.33 6.30 13.28
C ALA A 147 -14.35 7.27 13.89
N LYS A 148 -15.06 8.07 13.08
CA LYS A 148 -16.13 8.95 13.57
C LYS A 148 -17.30 8.16 14.16
N GLY A 149 -17.69 7.06 13.53
CA GLY A 149 -18.75 6.18 14.04
C GLY A 149 -18.40 5.58 15.40
N VAL A 150 -17.17 5.07 15.55
CA VAL A 150 -16.65 4.56 16.83
C VAL A 150 -16.62 5.68 17.89
N ALA A 151 -16.13 6.88 17.55
CA ALA A 151 -16.03 7.99 18.49
C ALA A 151 -17.38 8.45 19.04
N CYS A 152 -18.47 8.32 18.27
CA CYS A 152 -19.83 8.67 18.74
C CYS A 152 -20.24 7.94 20.02
N HIS A 153 -19.69 6.76 20.29
CA HIS A 153 -20.05 5.91 21.42
C HIS A 153 -18.90 5.64 22.38
N ALA A 154 -17.68 6.10 22.07
CA ALA A 154 -16.50 5.84 22.88
C ALA A 154 -16.45 6.64 24.19
N GLY A 155 -17.22 7.74 24.31
CA GLY A 155 -17.16 8.63 25.47
C GLY A 155 -15.83 9.36 25.63
N LEU A 156 -15.02 9.45 24.57
CA LEU A 156 -13.68 10.05 24.56
C LEU A 156 -13.72 11.44 23.90
N ASN A 157 -12.92 12.36 24.42
CA ASN A 157 -12.80 13.71 23.88
C ASN A 157 -11.74 13.76 22.77
N VAL A 158 -12.18 13.53 21.54
CA VAL A 158 -11.32 13.48 20.35
C VAL A 158 -11.92 14.31 19.21
N THR A 159 -11.05 14.87 18.39
CA THR A 159 -11.38 15.48 17.11
C THR A 159 -10.83 14.62 15.99
N ILE A 160 -11.71 14.20 15.06
CA ILE A 160 -11.37 13.32 13.94
C ILE A 160 -11.74 14.02 12.65
N ARG A 161 -10.79 14.20 11.74
CA ARG A 161 -11.01 14.84 10.43
C ARG A 161 -10.09 14.27 9.36
N GLU A 162 -10.45 14.47 8.09
CA GLU A 162 -9.48 14.39 6.99
C GLU A 162 -8.64 15.66 7.07
N ALA A 163 -7.32 15.52 7.22
CA ALA A 163 -6.40 16.65 7.25
C ALA A 163 -6.17 17.19 5.84
N ASP A 164 -5.96 18.49 5.70
CA ASP A 164 -5.48 19.10 4.44
C ASP A 164 -3.97 18.86 4.29
N VAL A 165 -3.64 17.59 4.09
CA VAL A 165 -2.28 17.06 3.97
C VAL A 165 -2.24 16.07 2.82
N ALA A 166 -1.17 16.07 2.06
CA ALA A 166 -0.97 15.09 1.00
C ALA A 166 0.50 14.67 0.89
N PRO A 167 0.80 13.38 0.77
CA PRO A 167 2.15 12.88 0.57
C PRO A 167 2.54 12.77 -0.90
N VAL A 168 3.84 12.93 -1.16
CA VAL A 168 4.54 12.36 -2.30
C VAL A 168 5.55 11.33 -1.80
N GLN A 169 5.85 10.32 -2.60
CA GLN A 169 6.92 9.36 -2.31
C GLN A 169 8.15 9.64 -3.18
N VAL A 170 9.32 9.66 -2.55
CA VAL A 170 10.64 9.72 -3.19
C VAL A 170 11.33 8.40 -2.88
N GLN A 171 11.39 7.48 -3.86
CA GLN A 171 11.74 6.09 -3.62
C GLN A 171 12.85 5.61 -4.55
N GLY A 172 13.69 4.73 -4.06
CA GLY A 172 14.81 4.13 -4.78
C GLY A 172 16.16 4.47 -4.16
N PRO A 173 17.25 3.78 -4.54
CA PRO A 173 18.57 3.89 -3.91
C PRO A 173 19.16 5.31 -3.92
N LYS A 174 18.82 6.14 -4.92
CA LYS A 174 19.27 7.54 -5.00
C LYS A 174 18.31 8.54 -4.35
N SER A 175 17.34 8.08 -3.56
CA SER A 175 16.44 8.99 -2.85
C SER A 175 17.17 9.83 -1.79
N LYS A 176 18.26 9.31 -1.21
CA LYS A 176 19.08 10.05 -0.23
C LYS A 176 19.62 11.35 -0.79
N GLU A 177 20.16 11.32 -2.01
CA GLU A 177 20.76 12.47 -2.69
C GLU A 177 19.71 13.58 -2.87
N VAL A 178 18.53 13.22 -3.36
CA VAL A 178 17.42 14.17 -3.52
C VAL A 178 16.99 14.76 -2.17
N MET A 179 16.91 13.93 -1.13
CA MET A 179 16.51 14.39 0.19
C MET A 179 17.55 15.31 0.84
N VAL A 180 18.85 15.07 0.57
CA VAL A 180 19.94 15.95 1.01
C VAL A 180 19.86 17.31 0.32
N ASP A 181 19.59 17.33 -0.99
CA ASP A 181 19.42 18.59 -1.73
C ASP A 181 18.22 19.41 -1.22
N LEU A 182 17.15 18.73 -0.78
CA LEU A 182 15.95 19.40 -0.26
C LEU A 182 16.09 19.88 1.20
N PHE A 183 16.72 19.09 2.06
CA PHE A 183 16.68 19.27 3.54
C PHE A 183 18.04 19.30 4.21
N GLY A 184 19.14 19.14 3.48
CA GLY A 184 20.50 19.01 4.00
C GLY A 184 20.78 17.64 4.62
N GLU A 185 22.03 17.38 4.95
CA GLU A 185 22.58 16.09 5.44
C GLU A 185 21.82 15.52 6.66
N SER A 186 21.26 16.39 7.53
CA SER A 186 20.54 15.97 8.73
C SER A 186 19.31 15.11 8.45
N ILE A 187 18.79 15.11 7.22
CA ILE A 187 17.65 14.27 6.85
C ILE A 187 17.99 12.77 6.87
N LEU A 188 19.25 12.43 6.65
CA LEU A 188 19.75 11.06 6.66
C LEU A 188 19.74 10.44 8.07
N GLU A 189 19.67 11.27 9.12
CA GLU A 189 19.59 10.83 10.51
C GLU A 189 18.20 10.32 10.90
N VAL A 190 17.17 10.56 10.06
CA VAL A 190 15.81 10.06 10.31
C VAL A 190 15.80 8.53 10.14
N PRO A 191 15.57 7.75 11.22
CA PRO A 191 15.61 6.29 11.13
C PRO A 191 14.43 5.73 10.35
N TYR A 192 14.55 4.50 9.88
CA TYR A 192 13.47 3.77 9.24
C TYR A 192 12.23 3.68 10.16
N TYR A 193 11.05 4.01 9.64
CA TYR A 193 9.79 4.19 10.38
C TYR A 193 9.81 5.29 11.45
N TYR A 194 10.56 6.37 11.19
CA TYR A 194 10.48 7.62 11.95
C TYR A 194 10.15 8.79 11.03
N LEU A 195 9.78 9.90 11.65
CA LEU A 195 9.43 11.14 10.96
C LEU A 195 10.18 12.34 11.54
N ALA A 196 10.30 13.39 10.75
CA ALA A 196 10.81 14.68 11.14
C ALA A 196 9.89 15.80 10.62
N HIS A 197 9.66 16.81 11.46
CA HIS A 197 9.03 18.06 11.04
C HIS A 197 10.09 18.92 10.37
N LYS A 198 9.80 19.43 9.17
CA LYS A 198 10.70 20.25 8.36
C LYS A 198 9.94 21.42 7.75
N GLU A 199 10.69 22.38 7.26
CA GLU A 199 10.21 23.45 6.36
C GLU A 199 10.91 23.32 5.02
N LEU A 200 10.19 23.51 3.94
CA LEU A 200 10.71 23.51 2.58
C LEU A 200 10.12 24.69 1.80
N ASN A 201 10.93 25.70 1.50
CA ASN A 201 10.51 26.89 0.75
C ASN A 201 9.26 27.56 1.33
N GLY A 202 9.17 27.69 2.66
CA GLY A 202 8.04 28.28 3.38
C GLY A 202 6.83 27.36 3.55
N MET A 203 6.93 26.08 3.15
CA MET A 203 5.91 25.06 3.36
C MET A 203 6.25 24.21 4.60
N ASP A 204 5.30 24.06 5.50
CA ASP A 204 5.40 23.09 6.58
C ASP A 204 5.23 21.67 6.01
N VAL A 205 6.21 20.81 6.25
CA VAL A 205 6.18 19.40 5.83
C VAL A 205 6.52 18.45 6.96
N VAL A 206 6.00 17.24 6.87
CA VAL A 206 6.46 16.09 7.66
C VAL A 206 7.14 15.14 6.70
N VAL A 207 8.38 14.78 7.01
CA VAL A 207 9.13 13.79 6.23
C VAL A 207 9.20 12.51 7.03
N SER A 208 8.73 11.41 6.47
CA SER A 208 8.89 10.08 7.07
C SER A 208 9.81 9.20 6.25
N ARG A 209 10.50 8.27 6.93
CA ARG A 209 11.29 7.25 6.29
C ARG A 209 10.47 5.98 6.13
N THR A 210 9.49 6.05 5.23
CA THR A 210 8.50 5.04 4.89
C THR A 210 8.30 4.97 3.37
N GLY A 211 7.52 4.01 2.89
CA GLY A 211 7.18 3.86 1.49
C GLY A 211 6.57 2.49 1.16
N TYR A 212 5.96 2.38 0.00
CA TYR A 212 5.26 1.17 -0.47
C TYR A 212 6.09 0.36 -1.48
N THR A 213 7.43 0.33 -1.32
CA THR A 213 8.34 -0.21 -2.34
C THR A 213 9.25 -1.32 -1.87
N SER A 214 9.48 -1.48 -0.57
CA SER A 214 10.61 -2.27 -0.03
C SER A 214 11.98 -1.86 -0.60
N GLU A 215 12.07 -0.64 -1.11
CA GLU A 215 13.32 0.06 -1.42
C GLU A 215 13.56 1.15 -0.39
N LEU A 216 14.76 1.70 -0.38
CA LEU A 216 15.04 2.90 0.38
C LEU A 216 14.18 4.05 -0.13
N GLY A 217 13.60 4.83 0.79
CA GLY A 217 12.78 5.95 0.38
C GLY A 217 12.21 6.76 1.53
N TYR A 218 11.53 7.83 1.12
CA TYR A 218 10.91 8.81 2.00
C TYR A 218 9.53 9.18 1.47
N GLU A 219 8.68 9.62 2.40
CA GLU A 219 7.41 10.28 2.10
C GLU A 219 7.44 11.70 2.64
N ILE A 220 7.03 12.66 1.81
CA ILE A 220 6.98 14.08 2.17
C ILE A 220 5.51 14.49 2.20
N TYR A 221 4.98 14.71 3.39
CA TYR A 221 3.61 15.13 3.66
C TYR A 221 3.56 16.65 3.75
N VAL A 222 2.99 17.32 2.76
CA VAL A 222 2.83 18.79 2.81
C VAL A 222 1.54 19.16 3.52
N LYS A 223 1.63 20.09 4.47
CA LYS A 223 0.46 20.71 5.10
C LYS A 223 -0.12 21.80 4.22
N ASP A 224 -1.41 22.10 4.42
CA ASP A 224 -2.17 22.99 3.54
C ASP A 224 -2.02 22.53 2.08
N ALA A 225 -2.18 21.24 1.85
CA ALA A 225 -1.92 20.58 0.56
C ALA A 225 -2.79 21.16 -0.57
N SER A 226 -4.00 21.61 -0.26
CA SER A 226 -4.88 22.28 -1.21
C SER A 226 -4.24 23.52 -1.86
N LYS A 227 -3.24 24.13 -1.19
CA LYS A 227 -2.50 25.29 -1.66
C LYS A 227 -1.07 24.93 -2.10
N ASN A 228 -0.38 24.13 -1.29
CA ASN A 228 1.06 23.97 -1.35
C ASN A 228 1.52 22.78 -2.23
N ALA A 229 0.62 21.83 -2.54
CA ALA A 229 1.01 20.62 -3.25
C ALA A 229 1.68 20.86 -4.62
N PRO A 230 1.22 21.77 -5.48
CA PRO A 230 1.91 22.02 -6.75
C PRO A 230 3.35 22.49 -6.54
N GLN A 231 3.58 23.41 -5.60
CA GLN A 231 4.93 23.90 -5.28
C GLN A 231 5.82 22.79 -4.73
N LEU A 232 5.29 21.93 -3.83
CA LEU A 232 6.05 20.78 -3.34
C LEU A 232 6.47 19.86 -4.49
N TRP A 233 5.52 19.52 -5.38
CA TRP A 233 5.80 18.65 -6.51
C TRP A 233 6.93 19.19 -7.38
N ASP A 234 6.83 20.46 -7.79
CA ASP A 234 7.82 21.11 -8.65
C ASP A 234 9.19 21.18 -7.95
N THR A 235 9.21 21.55 -6.65
CA THR A 235 10.45 21.61 -5.86
C THR A 235 11.15 20.25 -5.79
N VAL A 236 10.39 19.17 -5.52
CA VAL A 236 10.97 17.80 -5.44
C VAL A 236 11.41 17.31 -6.82
N PHE A 237 10.61 17.59 -7.85
CA PHE A 237 10.92 17.20 -9.22
C PHE A 237 12.21 17.88 -9.72
N GLU A 238 12.35 19.21 -9.50
CA GLU A 238 13.55 19.97 -9.88
C GLU A 238 14.79 19.50 -9.12
N ALA A 239 14.70 19.28 -7.80
CA ALA A 239 15.81 18.75 -7.01
C ALA A 239 16.24 17.34 -7.44
N GLY A 240 15.30 16.55 -7.94
CA GLY A 240 15.58 15.19 -8.39
C GLY A 240 16.22 15.08 -9.79
N GLN A 241 16.13 16.12 -10.64
CA GLN A 241 16.61 16.05 -12.02
C GLN A 241 18.12 15.74 -12.14
N PRO A 242 19.01 16.34 -11.33
CA PRO A 242 20.45 16.00 -11.38
C PRO A 242 20.74 14.53 -11.03
N HIS A 243 19.85 13.88 -10.29
CA HIS A 243 19.97 12.48 -9.85
C HIS A 243 19.24 11.49 -10.78
N GLY A 244 18.61 12.01 -11.85
CA GLY A 244 17.88 11.20 -12.82
C GLY A 244 16.51 10.73 -12.31
N LEU A 245 15.85 11.55 -11.48
CA LEU A 245 14.51 11.28 -10.97
C LEU A 245 13.51 11.12 -12.10
N THR A 246 12.72 10.05 -12.02
CA THR A 246 11.60 9.78 -12.92
C THR A 246 10.28 9.74 -12.18
N VAL A 247 9.20 10.18 -12.83
CA VAL A 247 7.84 10.05 -12.30
C VAL A 247 7.28 8.71 -12.72
N ILE A 248 6.85 7.91 -11.75
CA ILE A 248 6.23 6.59 -12.00
C ILE A 248 4.96 6.42 -11.17
N GLY A 249 4.18 5.40 -11.50
CA GLY A 249 3.08 4.92 -10.64
C GLY A 249 3.53 3.90 -9.60
N PRO A 250 2.63 3.47 -8.69
CA PRO A 250 2.93 2.43 -7.71
C PRO A 250 3.36 1.11 -8.37
N CYS A 251 4.56 0.66 -8.03
CA CYS A 251 5.16 -0.51 -8.65
C CYS A 251 4.61 -1.83 -8.10
N HIS A 252 3.64 -2.41 -8.83
CA HIS A 252 2.99 -3.66 -8.46
C HIS A 252 3.98 -4.83 -8.36
N ILE A 253 4.95 -4.90 -9.29
CA ILE A 253 5.97 -5.95 -9.30
C ILE A 253 6.77 -5.89 -7.99
N ARG A 254 7.29 -4.72 -7.66
CA ARG A 254 8.20 -4.58 -6.51
C ARG A 254 7.52 -4.79 -5.17
N ARG A 255 6.25 -4.34 -5.01
CA ARG A 255 5.50 -4.59 -3.77
C ARG A 255 5.30 -6.08 -3.52
N ILE A 256 5.01 -6.87 -4.59
CA ILE A 256 4.86 -8.34 -4.47
C ILE A 256 6.19 -8.98 -4.10
N GLU A 257 7.28 -8.65 -4.81
CA GLU A 257 8.62 -9.16 -4.46
C GLU A 257 8.95 -8.91 -2.99
N GLY A 258 8.65 -7.72 -2.52
CA GLY A 258 8.91 -7.28 -1.16
C GLY A 258 7.95 -7.80 -0.10
N GLY A 259 6.95 -8.57 -0.45
CA GLY A 259 5.99 -9.11 0.52
C GLY A 259 5.00 -8.08 1.06
N ILE A 260 4.80 -6.94 0.38
CA ILE A 260 3.85 -5.91 0.79
C ILE A 260 2.45 -6.29 0.33
N LEU A 261 1.51 -6.24 1.26
CA LEU A 261 0.10 -6.55 1.03
C LEU A 261 -0.62 -5.34 0.41
N ALA A 262 -1.71 -5.61 -0.30
CA ALA A 262 -2.60 -4.58 -0.82
C ALA A 262 -4.02 -4.83 -0.27
N HIS A 263 -4.53 -3.85 0.50
CA HIS A 263 -5.92 -3.87 0.96
C HIS A 263 -6.87 -3.83 -0.26
N GLY A 264 -7.92 -4.63 -0.20
CA GLY A 264 -8.85 -4.79 -1.32
C GLY A 264 -8.46 -5.88 -2.31
N ALA A 265 -7.19 -6.37 -2.27
CA ALA A 265 -6.73 -7.50 -3.08
C ALA A 265 -6.31 -8.69 -2.21
N ASP A 266 -5.30 -8.51 -1.35
CA ASP A 266 -4.70 -9.60 -0.56
C ASP A 266 -5.40 -9.80 0.79
N MET A 267 -6.15 -8.82 1.25
CA MET A 267 -6.91 -8.81 2.49
C MET A 267 -8.12 -7.89 2.40
N TRP A 268 -9.14 -8.21 3.17
CA TRP A 268 -10.41 -7.51 3.23
C TRP A 268 -11.02 -7.63 4.62
N TYR A 269 -12.19 -7.01 4.86
CA TYR A 269 -12.89 -7.05 6.15
C TYR A 269 -13.23 -8.47 6.67
N ASP A 270 -13.23 -9.48 5.80
CA ASP A 270 -13.43 -10.89 6.16
C ASP A 270 -12.12 -11.66 6.41
N THR A 271 -10.98 -10.97 6.32
CA THR A 271 -9.63 -11.52 6.48
C THR A 271 -9.04 -11.00 7.78
N ASN A 272 -8.45 -11.86 8.60
CA ASN A 272 -7.83 -11.44 9.85
C ASN A 272 -6.29 -11.43 9.76
N PRO A 273 -5.57 -10.75 10.69
CA PRO A 273 -4.11 -10.64 10.66
C PRO A 273 -3.36 -11.97 10.64
N PHE A 274 -3.92 -13.03 11.22
CA PHE A 274 -3.28 -14.34 11.25
C PHE A 274 -3.32 -15.02 9.89
N GLU A 275 -4.43 -14.88 9.16
CA GLU A 275 -4.60 -15.43 7.79
C GLU A 275 -3.62 -14.82 6.80
N VAL A 276 -3.31 -13.53 6.91
CA VAL A 276 -2.33 -12.86 6.02
C VAL A 276 -0.88 -13.05 6.48
N GLY A 277 -0.66 -13.79 7.57
CA GLY A 277 0.68 -14.08 8.09
C GLY A 277 1.31 -12.94 8.88
N MET A 278 0.50 -11.98 9.37
CA MET A 278 0.94 -10.83 10.16
C MET A 278 0.52 -10.92 11.64
N GLY A 279 0.26 -12.12 12.12
CA GLY A 279 -0.12 -12.38 13.52
C GLY A 279 1.03 -12.35 14.54
N TYR A 280 2.09 -11.59 14.25
CA TYR A 280 3.20 -11.37 15.20
C TYR A 280 2.73 -10.62 16.44
N GLU A 281 3.26 -10.94 17.61
CA GLU A 281 2.90 -10.26 18.88
C GLU A 281 3.10 -8.74 18.82
N TRP A 282 4.12 -8.27 18.12
CA TRP A 282 4.34 -6.83 17.94
C TRP A 282 3.32 -6.16 17.02
N MET A 283 2.54 -6.91 16.22
CA MET A 283 1.48 -6.41 15.33
C MET A 283 0.08 -6.62 15.94
N VAL A 284 -0.13 -7.75 16.61
CA VAL A 284 -1.38 -8.13 17.28
C VAL A 284 -1.05 -8.50 18.71
N ASP A 285 -0.98 -7.48 19.58
CA ASP A 285 -0.66 -7.65 20.99
C ASP A 285 -1.95 -7.95 21.78
N LEU A 286 -2.28 -9.23 21.89
CA LEU A 286 -3.46 -9.68 22.62
C LEU A 286 -3.31 -9.54 24.15
N ASP A 287 -2.07 -9.39 24.63
CA ASP A 287 -1.74 -9.32 26.04
C ASP A 287 -1.59 -7.88 26.53
N GLN A 288 -1.67 -6.88 25.63
CA GLN A 288 -1.65 -5.47 26.04
C GLN A 288 -2.78 -5.18 27.06
N GLU A 289 -2.50 -4.30 28.04
CA GLU A 289 -3.44 -3.95 29.09
C GLU A 289 -4.70 -3.26 28.54
N ALA A 290 -4.51 -2.36 27.55
CA ALA A 290 -5.59 -1.66 26.92
C ALA A 290 -6.48 -2.61 26.08
N ASP A 291 -7.77 -2.33 26.06
CA ASP A 291 -8.69 -3.00 25.16
C ASP A 291 -8.65 -2.33 23.77
N PHE A 292 -8.92 -3.14 22.72
CA PHE A 292 -9.04 -2.67 21.36
C PHE A 292 -10.14 -3.41 20.61
N ILE A 293 -10.66 -2.79 19.55
CA ILE A 293 -11.74 -3.35 18.75
C ILE A 293 -11.29 -4.65 18.08
N GLY A 294 -12.01 -5.75 18.34
CA GLY A 294 -11.70 -7.08 17.79
C GLY A 294 -10.82 -7.95 18.69
N LYS A 295 -10.36 -7.47 19.87
CA LYS A 295 -9.44 -8.22 20.74
C LYS A 295 -9.95 -9.62 21.10
N GLU A 296 -11.20 -9.74 21.55
CA GLU A 296 -11.79 -11.02 21.92
C GLU A 296 -12.01 -11.96 20.71
N ALA A 297 -12.36 -11.39 19.55
CA ALA A 297 -12.47 -12.19 18.33
C ALA A 297 -11.10 -12.72 17.90
N LEU A 298 -10.06 -11.89 17.94
CA LEU A 298 -8.70 -12.29 17.60
C LEU A 298 -8.13 -13.31 18.60
N ARG A 299 -8.43 -13.20 19.90
CA ARG A 299 -8.11 -14.24 20.90
C ARG A 299 -8.74 -15.57 20.56
N ARG A 300 -10.03 -15.58 20.23
CA ARG A 300 -10.74 -16.79 19.82
C ARG A 300 -10.14 -17.38 18.55
N ILE A 301 -9.91 -16.58 17.51
CA ILE A 301 -9.31 -17.02 16.25
C ILE A 301 -7.92 -17.64 16.50
N LYS A 302 -7.09 -17.01 17.34
CA LYS A 302 -5.77 -17.53 17.69
C LYS A 302 -5.88 -18.87 18.41
N ALA A 303 -6.85 -19.04 19.31
CA ALA A 303 -7.05 -20.29 20.07
C ALA A 303 -7.61 -21.43 19.20
N GLU A 304 -8.55 -21.12 18.30
CA GLU A 304 -9.16 -22.09 17.38
C GLU A 304 -8.26 -22.46 16.20
N GLY A 305 -7.31 -21.57 15.85
CA GLY A 305 -6.49 -21.68 14.64
C GLY A 305 -7.20 -21.11 13.41
N ILE A 306 -6.40 -20.72 12.41
CA ILE A 306 -6.92 -20.22 11.13
C ILE A 306 -7.30 -21.39 10.21
N ARG A 307 -8.30 -21.16 9.35
CA ARG A 307 -8.77 -22.17 8.38
C ARG A 307 -8.14 -21.98 6.99
N ARG A 308 -7.66 -20.78 6.67
CA ARG A 308 -7.02 -20.43 5.40
C ARG A 308 -5.82 -19.52 5.68
N LYS A 309 -4.89 -19.46 4.72
CA LYS A 309 -3.69 -18.64 4.85
C LYS A 309 -3.27 -18.04 3.52
N LEU A 310 -2.82 -16.81 3.55
CA LEU A 310 -2.21 -16.13 2.42
C LEU A 310 -0.74 -16.57 2.32
N VAL A 311 -0.43 -17.34 1.29
CA VAL A 311 0.91 -17.88 1.02
C VAL A 311 1.55 -17.19 -0.17
N GLY A 312 2.89 -17.25 -0.26
CA GLY A 312 3.61 -16.95 -1.49
C GLY A 312 3.52 -18.12 -2.45
N VAL A 313 3.39 -17.87 -3.74
CA VAL A 313 3.40 -18.90 -4.78
C VAL A 313 4.32 -18.52 -5.94
N GLU A 314 5.09 -19.51 -6.44
CA GLU A 314 5.70 -19.47 -7.77
C GLU A 314 4.74 -20.17 -8.74
N ILE A 315 4.47 -19.54 -9.89
CA ILE A 315 3.45 -19.98 -10.84
C ILE A 315 4.12 -20.29 -12.18
N GLY A 316 3.87 -21.48 -12.72
CA GLY A 316 4.39 -21.91 -14.02
C GLY A 316 3.69 -21.21 -15.20
N GLY A 317 3.99 -21.69 -16.41
CA GLY A 317 3.38 -21.21 -17.64
C GLY A 317 4.06 -19.98 -18.24
N ALA A 318 3.38 -19.31 -19.16
CA ALA A 318 3.86 -18.08 -19.80
C ALA A 318 3.96 -16.93 -18.80
N GLN A 319 4.76 -15.93 -19.14
CA GLN A 319 4.87 -14.71 -18.33
C GLN A 319 3.49 -14.09 -18.11
N LEU A 320 3.19 -13.80 -16.84
CA LEU A 320 2.01 -13.03 -16.49
C LEU A 320 2.23 -11.58 -16.91
N GLY A 321 1.21 -10.97 -17.50
CA GLY A 321 1.21 -9.57 -17.85
C GLY A 321 1.36 -8.67 -16.62
N SER A 322 1.60 -7.40 -16.87
CA SER A 322 1.47 -6.38 -15.83
C SER A 322 0.00 -6.30 -15.39
N TYR A 323 -0.25 -5.67 -14.24
CA TYR A 323 -1.63 -5.45 -13.78
C TYR A 323 -2.51 -4.65 -14.75
N ILE A 324 -1.92 -3.98 -15.75
CA ILE A 324 -2.68 -3.31 -16.82
C ILE A 324 -3.42 -4.33 -17.66
N ASP A 325 -2.74 -5.40 -18.04
CA ASP A 325 -3.32 -6.48 -18.85
C ASP A 325 -4.38 -7.25 -18.06
N ASN A 326 -4.31 -7.16 -16.73
CA ASN A 326 -5.20 -7.83 -15.79
C ASN A 326 -6.30 -6.91 -15.21
N ALA A 327 -6.44 -5.68 -15.68
CA ALA A 327 -7.30 -4.63 -15.10
C ALA A 327 -8.80 -4.99 -14.99
N MET A 328 -9.26 -6.01 -15.70
CA MET A 328 -10.66 -6.47 -15.72
C MET A 328 -10.76 -7.97 -15.44
N ILE A 329 -9.77 -8.58 -14.83
CA ILE A 329 -9.70 -10.02 -14.63
C ILE A 329 -10.01 -10.36 -13.17
N ASP A 330 -10.86 -11.35 -12.97
CA ASP A 330 -11.08 -11.98 -11.68
C ASP A 330 -9.80 -12.63 -11.14
N PHE A 331 -9.76 -12.87 -9.85
CA PHE A 331 -8.69 -13.62 -9.21
C PHE A 331 -8.49 -14.99 -9.87
N PHE A 332 -7.23 -15.41 -9.98
CA PHE A 332 -6.93 -16.71 -10.60
C PHE A 332 -7.30 -17.85 -9.64
N PRO A 333 -8.17 -18.78 -10.05
CA PRO A 333 -8.53 -19.90 -9.19
C PRO A 333 -7.36 -20.84 -8.96
N VAL A 334 -7.24 -21.31 -7.70
CA VAL A 334 -6.22 -22.25 -7.22
C VAL A 334 -6.87 -23.60 -6.97
N TYR A 335 -6.19 -24.68 -7.38
CA TYR A 335 -6.63 -26.06 -7.23
C TYR A 335 -5.57 -26.87 -6.48
N ALA A 336 -5.98 -27.82 -5.68
CA ALA A 336 -5.09 -28.88 -5.24
C ALA A 336 -4.73 -29.77 -6.45
N HIS A 337 -3.49 -30.26 -6.45
CA HIS A 337 -3.00 -31.05 -7.57
C HIS A 337 -3.95 -32.20 -7.95
N GLY A 338 -4.35 -32.26 -9.23
CA GLY A 338 -5.24 -33.27 -9.78
C GLY A 338 -6.72 -33.18 -9.34
N LYS A 339 -7.16 -32.12 -8.70
CA LYS A 339 -8.56 -31.89 -8.31
C LYS A 339 -9.28 -30.98 -9.30
N SER A 340 -10.60 -31.17 -9.46
CA SER A 340 -11.44 -30.39 -10.37
C SER A 340 -12.01 -29.12 -9.75
N GLU A 341 -12.18 -29.10 -8.42
CA GLU A 341 -12.80 -27.97 -7.71
C GLU A 341 -11.72 -27.00 -7.22
N PRO A 342 -11.93 -25.68 -7.35
CA PRO A 342 -11.01 -24.69 -6.81
C PRO A 342 -11.03 -24.72 -5.27
N ILE A 343 -9.86 -24.62 -4.67
CA ILE A 343 -9.69 -24.57 -3.21
C ILE A 343 -9.39 -23.17 -2.70
N GLY A 344 -9.09 -22.23 -3.58
CA GLY A 344 -8.70 -20.88 -3.23
C GLY A 344 -8.47 -20.01 -4.46
N GLN A 345 -7.81 -18.90 -4.26
CA GLN A 345 -7.55 -17.94 -5.33
C GLN A 345 -6.19 -17.25 -5.16
N VAL A 346 -5.56 -16.91 -6.27
CA VAL A 346 -4.43 -15.97 -6.32
C VAL A 346 -4.99 -14.57 -6.16
N THR A 347 -4.49 -13.82 -5.20
CA THR A 347 -4.96 -12.45 -4.90
C THR A 347 -4.12 -11.38 -5.57
N SER A 348 -2.86 -11.68 -5.82
CA SER A 348 -1.92 -10.81 -6.52
C SER A 348 -0.88 -11.65 -7.23
N ALA A 349 -0.56 -11.31 -8.47
CA ALA A 349 0.49 -12.00 -9.23
C ALA A 349 1.14 -11.06 -10.25
N CYS A 350 2.39 -11.35 -10.59
CA CYS A 350 3.14 -10.69 -11.65
C CYS A 350 4.30 -11.57 -12.12
N TYR A 351 4.84 -11.25 -13.28
CA TYR A 351 6.18 -11.70 -13.64
C TYR A 351 7.21 -10.79 -12.97
N SER A 352 8.16 -11.36 -12.24
CA SER A 352 9.31 -10.64 -11.67
C SER A 352 10.48 -10.67 -12.65
N PRO A 353 10.90 -9.53 -13.22
CA PRO A 353 12.05 -9.48 -14.12
C PRO A 353 13.36 -9.86 -13.45
N ARG A 354 13.53 -9.55 -12.17
CA ARG A 354 14.70 -9.89 -11.36
C ARG A 354 14.81 -11.39 -11.13
N LEU A 355 13.70 -12.02 -10.74
CA LEU A 355 13.65 -13.44 -10.42
C LEU A 355 13.46 -14.32 -11.65
N GLN A 356 13.05 -13.74 -12.78
CA GLN A 356 12.67 -14.43 -14.01
C GLN A 356 11.59 -15.50 -13.78
N LYS A 357 10.61 -15.20 -12.92
CA LYS A 357 9.53 -16.08 -12.49
C LYS A 357 8.22 -15.34 -12.37
N ASN A 358 7.11 -16.04 -12.59
CA ASN A 358 5.82 -15.58 -12.11
C ASN A 358 5.73 -15.84 -10.61
N ILE A 359 5.44 -14.81 -9.85
CA ILE A 359 5.27 -14.86 -8.39
C ILE A 359 3.93 -14.23 -8.00
N GLY A 360 3.42 -14.63 -6.85
CA GLY A 360 2.17 -14.06 -6.36
C GLY A 360 1.83 -14.46 -4.95
N TYR A 361 0.67 -13.99 -4.50
CA TYR A 361 0.05 -14.42 -3.25
C TYR A 361 -1.21 -15.22 -3.58
N ALA A 362 -1.45 -16.26 -2.81
CA ALA A 362 -2.66 -17.06 -2.92
C ALA A 362 -3.28 -17.29 -1.54
N MET A 363 -4.59 -17.08 -1.42
CA MET A 363 -5.35 -17.50 -0.24
C MET A 363 -5.79 -18.94 -0.43
N VAL A 364 -5.29 -19.84 0.42
CA VAL A 364 -5.56 -21.28 0.33
C VAL A 364 -5.97 -21.84 1.69
N PRO A 365 -6.70 -22.97 1.77
CA PRO A 365 -6.95 -23.67 3.02
C PRO A 365 -5.66 -24.01 3.75
N ILE A 366 -5.69 -24.04 5.08
CA ILE A 366 -4.48 -24.18 5.92
C ILE A 366 -3.72 -25.47 5.63
N GLU A 367 -4.42 -26.56 5.29
CA GLU A 367 -3.84 -27.85 4.92
C GLU A 367 -3.02 -27.83 3.62
N HIS A 368 -3.16 -26.76 2.81
CA HIS A 368 -2.40 -26.54 1.58
C HIS A 368 -1.37 -25.39 1.69
N ALA A 369 -1.16 -24.86 2.90
CA ALA A 369 -0.33 -23.67 3.12
C ALA A 369 1.14 -23.98 3.47
N GLU A 370 1.54 -25.27 3.53
CA GLU A 370 2.90 -25.67 3.84
C GLU A 370 3.85 -25.38 2.67
N LEU A 371 5.08 -24.94 2.97
CA LEU A 371 6.10 -24.69 1.96
C LEU A 371 6.41 -25.95 1.15
N GLY A 372 6.48 -25.79 -0.17
CA GLY A 372 6.70 -26.89 -1.10
C GLY A 372 5.42 -27.61 -1.54
N THR A 373 4.24 -27.24 -1.01
CA THR A 373 2.97 -27.82 -1.46
C THR A 373 2.75 -27.51 -2.94
N GLU A 374 2.51 -28.55 -3.73
CA GLU A 374 2.18 -28.45 -5.15
C GLU A 374 0.70 -28.12 -5.32
N LEU A 375 0.46 -27.10 -6.13
CA LEU A 375 -0.84 -26.55 -6.49
C LEU A 375 -0.93 -26.42 -8.00
N GLU A 376 -2.12 -26.09 -8.49
CA GLU A 376 -2.36 -25.67 -9.86
C GLU A 376 -3.14 -24.37 -9.88
N VAL A 377 -2.79 -23.48 -10.80
CA VAL A 377 -3.42 -22.16 -10.95
C VAL A 377 -3.90 -22.02 -12.39
N VAL A 378 -5.10 -21.48 -12.58
CA VAL A 378 -5.57 -21.13 -13.92
C VAL A 378 -5.20 -19.70 -14.23
N THR A 379 -4.31 -19.51 -15.21
CA THR A 379 -3.85 -18.18 -15.64
C THR A 379 -4.39 -17.85 -17.03
N PRO A 380 -4.70 -16.57 -17.35
CA PRO A 380 -5.23 -16.19 -18.66
C PRO A 380 -4.38 -16.63 -19.85
N PRO A 381 -3.03 -16.45 -19.82
CA PRO A 381 -2.21 -16.77 -20.98
C PRO A 381 -1.97 -18.27 -21.18
N SER A 382 -2.09 -19.09 -20.14
CA SER A 382 -1.63 -20.49 -20.20
C SER A 382 -2.68 -21.52 -19.80
N GLY A 383 -3.85 -21.08 -19.30
CA GLY A 383 -4.81 -22.00 -18.70
C GLY A 383 -4.29 -22.57 -17.38
N ARG A 384 -4.52 -23.85 -17.12
CA ARG A 384 -4.13 -24.52 -15.87
C ARG A 384 -2.66 -24.91 -15.89
N VAL A 385 -1.90 -24.36 -14.95
CA VAL A 385 -0.44 -24.51 -14.83
C VAL A 385 -0.03 -24.94 -13.44
N PRO A 386 1.11 -25.61 -13.25
CA PRO A 386 1.63 -25.95 -11.93
C PRO A 386 2.03 -24.69 -11.16
N ALA A 387 1.87 -24.75 -9.84
CA ALA A 387 2.35 -23.76 -8.91
C ALA A 387 2.89 -24.43 -7.66
N VAL A 388 3.72 -23.74 -6.90
CA VAL A 388 4.28 -24.24 -5.65
C VAL A 388 4.25 -23.16 -4.58
N VAL A 389 3.90 -23.56 -3.35
CA VAL A 389 3.91 -22.68 -2.19
C VAL A 389 5.36 -22.38 -1.79
N VAL A 390 5.72 -21.10 -1.70
CA VAL A 390 7.05 -20.64 -1.37
C VAL A 390 7.03 -19.60 -0.26
N ARG A 391 8.21 -19.32 0.30
CA ARG A 391 8.38 -18.26 1.31
C ARG A 391 8.10 -16.89 0.70
N LYS A 392 7.43 -16.02 1.44
CA LYS A 392 7.35 -14.58 1.18
C LYS A 392 7.97 -13.81 2.36
N PRO A 393 8.59 -12.63 2.17
CA PRO A 393 8.89 -11.96 0.89
C PRO A 393 9.75 -12.80 -0.05
N PHE A 394 9.61 -12.57 -1.38
CA PHE A 394 10.42 -13.27 -2.40
C PHE A 394 11.82 -12.68 -2.53
N VAL A 395 11.95 -11.38 -2.22
CA VAL A 395 13.19 -10.60 -2.24
C VAL A 395 13.33 -9.90 -0.90
N ASP A 396 14.54 -9.90 -0.34
CA ASP A 396 14.89 -9.23 0.91
C ASP A 396 13.96 -9.61 2.08
N PRO A 397 13.91 -10.88 2.48
CA PRO A 397 13.01 -11.34 3.54
C PRO A 397 13.27 -10.68 4.90
N GLU A 398 14.47 -10.18 5.14
CA GLU A 398 14.86 -9.50 6.40
C GLU A 398 14.66 -7.99 6.35
N LYS A 399 14.17 -7.45 5.20
CA LYS A 399 13.92 -6.02 5.02
C LYS A 399 15.14 -5.14 5.28
N GLU A 400 16.30 -5.54 4.75
CA GLU A 400 17.53 -4.75 4.89
C GLU A 400 17.61 -3.60 3.87
N ILE A 401 17.12 -3.82 2.64
CA ILE A 401 17.16 -2.80 1.58
C ILE A 401 16.52 -1.46 2.02
N PRO A 402 15.30 -1.41 2.58
CA PRO A 402 14.71 -0.13 2.97
C PRO A 402 15.38 0.52 4.19
N LYS A 403 16.22 -0.20 4.93
CA LYS A 403 16.93 0.33 6.11
C LYS A 403 18.22 1.07 5.75
N HIS A 404 18.86 0.70 4.66
CA HIS A 404 20.20 1.14 4.23
C HIS A 404 20.19 1.84 2.89
#